data_f0a8486d94de58860f20a8124e1e778d
#
_entry.id   f0a8486d94de58860f20a8124e1e778d
#
_cell.length_a   1.000
_cell.length_b   1.000
_cell.length_c   1.000
_cell.angle_alpha   90.00
_cell.angle_beta   90.00
_cell.angle_gamma   90.00
#
_symmetry.space_group_name_H-M   'P 1'
#
loop_
_entity.id
_entity.type
_entity.pdbx_description
1 polymer ?
#
loop_
_entity_poly.entity_id
_entity_poly.type
_entity_poly.pdbx_seq_one_letter_code
_entity_poly.pdbx_strand_id
1 'polypeptide(L)'
;MLKRVMLLGALCAAASAEESRAFVGANYQVGMIQNQTKMVNENGVQKPLMKFPPFAGAGFQIGYKQFFGKKRWFGMRYYGFFDYTHDRFGVMKKGIAVGDSGFIYNSFSFGGTTLTERDSYQGQYYVNLFTYGAGLDTLWNFVNKENMVFGFVVGIQLAGDSWATSISKEIASYAKHHSGSSYSPANFQFLWKFGIRTHIAKHNSLELGIKVPTITHRLFSITNEKGYTLQADVRRVYAFQISYLRDF
;
A
#
# COMPACT_ATOMS: atom_id res chain seq x y z
N MET A 1 -8.46 -40.64 -2.50
CA MET A 1 -8.31 -39.45 -3.38
C MET A 1 -9.61 -38.95 -3.99
N LEU A 2 -10.52 -39.83 -4.41
CA LEU A 2 -11.80 -39.46 -5.07
C LEU A 2 -12.75 -38.62 -4.20
N LYS A 3 -12.82 -38.85 -2.87
CA LYS A 3 -13.68 -38.08 -1.95
C LYS A 3 -13.30 -36.61 -1.77
N ARG A 4 -12.03 -36.24 -1.97
CA ARG A 4 -11.55 -34.83 -1.88
C ARG A 4 -11.84 -34.04 -3.15
N VAL A 5 -11.87 -34.69 -4.30
CA VAL A 5 -12.25 -34.09 -5.59
C VAL A 5 -13.76 -33.84 -5.66
N MET A 6 -14.58 -34.68 -5.04
CA MET A 6 -16.05 -34.47 -4.95
C MET A 6 -16.40 -33.28 -4.02
N LEU A 7 -15.60 -32.98 -3.00
CA LEU A 7 -15.84 -31.82 -2.13
C LEU A 7 -15.58 -30.48 -2.82
N LEU A 8 -14.62 -30.42 -3.75
CA LEU A 8 -14.41 -29.25 -4.61
C LEU A 8 -15.52 -29.10 -5.66
N GLY A 9 -16.06 -30.21 -6.16
CA GLY A 9 -17.15 -30.17 -7.14
C GLY A 9 -18.52 -29.79 -6.54
N ALA A 10 -18.77 -30.08 -5.26
CA ALA A 10 -20.01 -29.72 -4.59
C ALA A 10 -20.12 -28.25 -4.19
N LEU A 11 -19.01 -27.52 -4.16
CA LEU A 11 -18.99 -26.07 -3.92
C LEU A 11 -19.41 -25.24 -5.16
N CYS A 12 -19.50 -25.84 -6.33
CA CYS A 12 -19.89 -25.18 -7.58
C CYS A 12 -21.40 -25.17 -7.86
N ALA A 13 -22.22 -25.81 -7.02
CA ALA A 13 -23.65 -25.90 -7.26
C ALA A 13 -24.42 -24.75 -6.60
N ALA A 14 -24.89 -23.82 -7.41
CA ALA A 14 -25.83 -22.72 -7.19
C ALA A 14 -25.19 -21.31 -7.17
N ALA A 15 -24.47 -20.95 -8.22
CA ALA A 15 -24.17 -19.54 -8.51
C ALA A 15 -25.39 -18.94 -9.23
N SER A 16 -26.28 -18.28 -8.49
CA SER A 16 -27.26 -17.38 -9.10
C SER A 16 -26.56 -16.16 -9.69
N ALA A 17 -27.13 -15.56 -10.74
CA ALA A 17 -26.67 -14.28 -11.27
C ALA A 17 -26.42 -13.30 -10.13
N GLU A 18 -25.33 -12.55 -10.21
CA GLU A 18 -24.88 -11.65 -9.13
C GLU A 18 -25.95 -10.62 -8.75
N GLU A 19 -26.19 -10.44 -7.48
CA GLU A 19 -27.21 -9.54 -6.93
C GLU A 19 -26.59 -8.36 -6.20
N SER A 20 -27.42 -7.28 -6.09
CA SER A 20 -27.06 -6.12 -5.27
C SER A 20 -27.08 -6.52 -3.80
N ARG A 21 -25.96 -6.41 -3.10
CA ARG A 21 -25.79 -6.91 -1.72
C ARG A 21 -24.71 -6.15 -0.96
N ALA A 22 -24.82 -6.16 0.35
CA ALA A 22 -23.72 -5.80 1.23
C ALA A 22 -22.63 -6.89 1.16
N PHE A 23 -21.40 -6.52 1.39
CA PHE A 23 -20.27 -7.45 1.40
C PHE A 23 -19.22 -7.07 2.43
N VAL A 24 -18.46 -8.06 2.84
CA VAL A 24 -17.17 -7.89 3.51
C VAL A 24 -16.11 -8.64 2.74
N GLY A 25 -14.88 -8.18 2.81
CA GLY A 25 -13.77 -8.84 2.11
C GLY A 25 -12.45 -8.68 2.84
N ALA A 26 -11.59 -9.66 2.65
CA ALA A 26 -10.20 -9.62 3.04
C ALA A 26 -9.31 -9.66 1.81
N ASN A 27 -8.16 -9.03 1.88
CA ASN A 27 -7.18 -9.06 0.80
C ASN A 27 -5.77 -9.33 1.33
N TYR A 28 -4.96 -9.93 0.49
CA TYR A 28 -3.51 -9.99 0.62
C TYR A 28 -2.89 -9.25 -0.55
N GLN A 29 -1.83 -8.50 -0.31
CA GLN A 29 -1.19 -7.68 -1.31
C GLN A 29 0.33 -7.74 -1.23
N VAL A 30 0.96 -7.66 -2.41
CA VAL A 30 2.41 -7.56 -2.57
C VAL A 30 2.74 -6.50 -3.61
N GLY A 31 3.82 -5.79 -3.43
CA GLY A 31 4.15 -4.70 -4.35
C GLY A 31 5.53 -4.12 -4.11
N MET A 32 5.73 -2.92 -4.63
CA MET A 32 6.98 -2.18 -4.50
C MET A 32 6.74 -0.76 -3.98
N ILE A 33 7.63 -0.33 -3.08
CA ILE A 33 7.72 1.05 -2.62
C ILE A 33 8.92 1.69 -3.32
N GLN A 34 8.75 2.87 -3.87
CA GLN A 34 9.84 3.71 -4.33
C GLN A 34 10.28 4.61 -3.18
N ASN A 35 11.55 4.49 -2.81
CA ASN A 35 12.20 5.42 -1.89
C ASN A 35 13.19 6.28 -2.67
N GLN A 36 13.05 7.58 -2.59
CA GLN A 36 13.94 8.52 -3.23
C GLN A 36 14.56 9.45 -2.18
N THR A 37 15.87 9.35 -2.03
CA THR A 37 16.63 10.23 -1.14
C THR A 37 17.39 11.26 -1.97
N LYS A 38 17.24 12.54 -1.66
CA LYS A 38 17.92 13.67 -2.31
C LYS A 38 18.71 14.44 -1.29
N MET A 39 19.92 14.82 -1.65
CA MET A 39 20.73 15.80 -0.90
C MET A 39 20.76 17.10 -1.69
N VAL A 40 20.45 18.20 -1.00
CA VAL A 40 20.51 19.54 -1.56
C VAL A 40 21.59 20.31 -0.79
N ASN A 41 22.55 20.88 -1.50
CA ASN A 41 23.60 21.72 -0.95
C ASN A 41 23.68 23.02 -1.76
N GLU A 42 24.62 23.91 -1.40
CA GLU A 42 24.88 25.21 -2.09
C GLU A 42 25.15 25.01 -3.60
N ASN A 43 25.71 23.88 -4.00
CA ASN A 43 26.00 23.52 -5.39
C ASN A 43 24.81 22.89 -6.14
N GLY A 44 23.64 22.83 -5.50
CA GLY A 44 22.42 22.29 -6.08
C GLY A 44 22.06 20.88 -5.59
N VAL A 45 21.15 20.24 -6.32
CA VAL A 45 20.65 18.90 -5.99
C VAL A 45 21.63 17.83 -6.47
N GLN A 46 22.14 17.01 -5.54
CA GLN A 46 22.93 15.84 -5.91
C GLN A 46 22.04 14.76 -6.56
N LYS A 47 22.65 13.88 -7.38
CA LYS A 47 21.94 12.79 -8.03
C LYS A 47 21.12 11.98 -7.00
N PRO A 48 19.80 11.88 -7.19
CA PRO A 48 18.96 11.19 -6.22
C PRO A 48 19.26 9.68 -6.18
N LEU A 49 19.32 9.14 -4.97
CA LEU A 49 19.37 7.70 -4.76
C LEU A 49 17.94 7.15 -4.77
N MET A 50 17.66 6.23 -5.70
CA MET A 50 16.36 5.55 -5.80
C MET A 50 16.51 4.07 -5.47
N LYS A 51 15.57 3.54 -4.68
CA LYS A 51 15.45 2.13 -4.35
C LYS A 51 13.98 1.69 -4.41
N PHE A 52 13.78 0.42 -4.72
CA PHE A 52 12.45 -0.18 -4.93
C PHE A 52 12.28 -1.44 -4.09
N PRO A 53 12.25 -1.34 -2.75
CA PRO A 53 12.04 -2.49 -1.90
C PRO A 53 10.63 -3.09 -2.10
N PRO A 54 10.52 -4.43 -2.04
CA PRO A 54 9.22 -5.10 -2.05
C PRO A 54 8.53 -4.98 -0.70
N PHE A 55 7.21 -5.03 -0.71
CA PHE A 55 6.40 -5.12 0.50
C PHE A 55 5.35 -6.22 0.39
N ALA A 56 4.87 -6.66 1.55
CA ALA A 56 3.72 -7.53 1.67
C ALA A 56 2.74 -6.99 2.72
N GLY A 57 1.47 -7.30 2.57
CA GLY A 57 0.47 -6.80 3.49
C GLY A 57 -0.87 -7.49 3.35
N ALA A 58 -1.77 -7.15 4.26
CA ALA A 58 -3.15 -7.61 4.28
C ALA A 58 -4.09 -6.46 4.56
N GLY A 59 -5.34 -6.61 4.16
CA GLY A 59 -6.35 -5.60 4.40
C GLY A 59 -7.75 -6.18 4.42
N PHE A 60 -8.69 -5.33 4.75
CA PHE A 60 -10.11 -5.65 4.71
C PHE A 60 -10.90 -4.52 4.07
N GLN A 61 -12.09 -4.87 3.59
CA GLN A 61 -13.03 -3.93 2.99
C GLN A 61 -14.46 -4.31 3.33
N ILE A 62 -15.32 -3.32 3.48
CA ILE A 62 -16.74 -3.49 3.75
C ILE A 62 -17.52 -2.48 2.93
N GLY A 63 -18.62 -2.90 2.34
CA GLY A 63 -19.40 -2.02 1.50
C GLY A 63 -20.64 -2.65 0.90
N TYR A 64 -21.09 -2.03 -0.19
CA TYR A 64 -22.28 -2.44 -0.91
C TYR A 64 -22.00 -2.51 -2.41
N LYS A 65 -22.53 -3.54 -3.08
CA LYS A 65 -22.54 -3.72 -4.53
C LYS A 65 -23.94 -3.46 -5.04
N GLN A 66 -24.06 -2.68 -6.09
CA GLN A 66 -25.32 -2.38 -6.76
C GLN A 66 -25.20 -2.73 -8.23
N PHE A 67 -26.07 -3.61 -8.72
CA PHE A 67 -26.14 -3.97 -10.13
C PHE A 67 -27.35 -3.35 -10.80
N PHE A 68 -27.20 -2.98 -12.08
CA PHE A 68 -28.20 -2.30 -12.87
C PHE A 68 -28.71 -3.21 -14.00
N GLY A 69 -30.01 -3.06 -14.29
CA GLY A 69 -30.70 -3.77 -15.36
C GLY A 69 -30.91 -5.26 -15.08
N LYS A 70 -31.80 -5.88 -15.88
CA LYS A 70 -32.16 -7.30 -15.71
C LYS A 70 -31.01 -8.27 -15.95
N LYS A 71 -30.08 -7.93 -16.83
CA LYS A 71 -28.92 -8.78 -17.17
C LYS A 71 -27.75 -8.62 -16.20
N ARG A 72 -27.75 -7.57 -15.34
CA ARG A 72 -26.71 -7.31 -14.32
C ARG A 72 -25.26 -7.34 -14.86
N TRP A 73 -25.09 -6.82 -16.08
CA TRP A 73 -23.78 -6.75 -16.72
C TRP A 73 -22.91 -5.65 -16.14
N PHE A 74 -23.56 -4.60 -15.64
CA PHE A 74 -22.88 -3.45 -15.06
C PHE A 74 -23.36 -3.22 -13.63
N GLY A 75 -22.41 -2.91 -12.76
CA GLY A 75 -22.67 -2.55 -11.38
C GLY A 75 -21.69 -1.52 -10.87
N MET A 76 -21.98 -1.02 -9.69
CA MET A 76 -21.11 -0.14 -8.92
C MET A 76 -20.90 -0.73 -7.52
N ARG A 77 -19.75 -0.44 -6.92
CA ARG A 77 -19.41 -0.87 -5.58
C ARG A 77 -18.84 0.30 -4.80
N TYR A 78 -19.38 0.53 -3.61
CA TYR A 78 -18.95 1.56 -2.67
C TYR A 78 -18.45 0.86 -1.42
N TYR A 79 -17.28 1.24 -0.92
CA TYR A 79 -16.71 0.55 0.25
C TYR A 79 -15.74 1.41 1.02
N GLY A 80 -15.67 1.14 2.33
CA GLY A 80 -14.55 1.52 3.17
C GLY A 80 -13.50 0.41 3.17
N PHE A 81 -12.23 0.78 3.30
CA PHE A 81 -11.14 -0.18 3.36
C PHE A 81 -10.04 0.25 4.31
N PHE A 82 -9.29 -0.75 4.77
CA PHE A 82 -8.08 -0.59 5.55
C PHE A 82 -7.07 -1.62 5.10
N ASP A 83 -5.87 -1.17 4.74
CA ASP A 83 -4.76 -2.00 4.33
C ASP A 83 -3.56 -1.74 5.25
N TYR A 84 -2.93 -2.79 5.73
CA TYR A 84 -1.66 -2.76 6.42
C TYR A 84 -0.59 -3.41 5.55
N THR A 85 0.53 -2.72 5.38
CA THR A 85 1.70 -3.26 4.68
C THR A 85 2.95 -3.12 5.53
N HIS A 86 3.78 -4.13 5.43
CA HIS A 86 5.05 -4.21 6.16
C HIS A 86 6.18 -4.48 5.17
N ASP A 87 7.28 -3.78 5.38
CA ASP A 87 8.51 -3.99 4.65
C ASP A 87 9.71 -3.93 5.58
N ARG A 88 10.70 -4.78 5.31
CA ARG A 88 11.97 -4.82 6.01
C ARG A 88 13.04 -4.23 5.10
N PHE A 89 13.49 -3.04 5.42
CA PHE A 89 14.48 -2.31 4.63
C PHE A 89 15.93 -2.69 4.92
N GLY A 90 16.19 -3.65 5.78
CA GLY A 90 17.52 -4.12 6.09
C GLY A 90 17.92 -4.02 7.57
N VAL A 91 19.20 -4.15 7.85
CA VAL A 91 19.76 -4.14 9.21
C VAL A 91 20.59 -2.87 9.41
N MET A 92 20.32 -2.14 10.50
CA MET A 92 21.16 -1.02 10.92
C MET A 92 22.29 -1.52 11.83
N LYS A 93 23.53 -1.25 11.47
CA LYS A 93 24.72 -1.50 12.30
C LYS A 93 25.41 -0.18 12.58
N LYS A 94 25.60 0.15 13.86
CA LYS A 94 26.33 1.36 14.32
C LYS A 94 25.87 2.65 13.59
N GLY A 95 24.57 2.88 13.47
CA GLY A 95 24.04 4.04 12.78
C GLY A 95 24.09 3.98 11.24
N ILE A 96 24.53 2.85 10.66
CA ILE A 96 24.55 2.63 9.22
C ILE A 96 23.41 1.67 8.89
N ALA A 97 22.46 2.11 8.05
CA ALA A 97 21.49 1.20 7.45
C ALA A 97 22.20 0.39 6.37
N VAL A 98 22.38 -0.91 6.62
CA VAL A 98 22.90 -1.86 5.63
C VAL A 98 21.72 -2.63 5.08
N GLY A 99 21.38 -2.38 3.81
CA GLY A 99 20.29 -3.07 3.12
C GLY A 99 19.92 -2.39 1.82
N ASP A 100 19.08 -3.03 1.05
CA ASP A 100 18.65 -2.55 -0.28
C ASP A 100 17.66 -1.39 -0.24
N SER A 101 17.32 -0.87 0.91
CA SER A 101 16.23 0.07 1.15
C SER A 101 16.44 1.50 0.66
N GLY A 102 17.64 1.88 0.28
CA GLY A 102 17.93 3.25 -0.18
C GLY A 102 18.00 4.32 0.91
N PHE A 103 17.64 4.02 2.14
CA PHE A 103 17.94 4.86 3.29
C PHE A 103 19.33 4.50 3.82
N ILE A 104 20.36 5.04 3.19
CA ILE A 104 21.73 4.96 3.72
C ILE A 104 21.85 6.02 4.78
N TYR A 105 21.62 5.65 6.02
CA TYR A 105 22.10 6.40 7.15
C TYR A 105 23.56 5.98 7.41
N ASN A 106 24.47 6.34 6.58
CA ASN A 106 25.82 6.58 7.06
C ASN A 106 25.65 7.64 8.14
N SER A 107 26.16 7.34 9.37
CA SER A 107 26.18 8.29 10.49
C SER A 107 26.06 9.70 9.91
N PHE A 108 24.90 10.34 10.07
CA PHE A 108 24.62 11.60 9.40
C PHE A 108 25.66 12.62 9.84
N SER A 109 26.84 12.58 9.24
CA SER A 109 27.81 13.65 9.30
C SER A 109 27.39 14.70 8.29
N PHE A 110 26.29 15.36 8.59
CA PHE A 110 25.86 16.54 7.91
C PHE A 110 26.78 17.68 8.31
N GLY A 111 27.82 17.91 7.51
CA GLY A 111 28.69 19.09 7.65
C GLY A 111 29.27 19.29 9.06
N GLY A 112 29.65 18.21 9.75
CA GLY A 112 30.23 18.25 11.09
C GLY A 112 29.24 18.09 12.25
N THR A 113 27.94 18.07 11.99
CA THR A 113 26.95 17.66 12.99
C THR A 113 26.72 16.15 12.82
N THR A 114 27.42 15.35 13.58
CA THR A 114 27.13 13.95 13.74
C THR A 114 25.82 13.88 14.52
N LEU A 115 24.77 13.26 14.00
CA LEU A 115 23.74 12.69 14.84
C LEU A 115 24.52 11.70 15.73
N THR A 116 24.73 12.10 16.99
CA THR A 116 25.67 11.51 17.89
C THR A 116 25.45 10.00 18.01
N GLU A 117 26.50 9.24 18.31
CA GLU A 117 26.50 7.81 18.66
C GLU A 117 25.37 7.39 19.62
N ARG A 118 24.76 8.32 20.30
CA ARG A 118 23.61 8.13 21.19
C ARG A 118 22.31 7.73 20.48
N ASP A 119 22.18 8.05 19.19
CA ASP A 119 20.99 7.83 18.38
C ASP A 119 21.18 6.68 17.38
N SER A 120 22.25 5.88 17.53
CA SER A 120 22.52 4.72 16.67
C SER A 120 21.50 3.61 16.95
N TYR A 121 20.47 3.55 16.12
CA TYR A 121 19.53 2.44 16.12
C TYR A 121 20.24 1.17 15.66
N GLN A 122 20.40 0.21 16.57
CA GLN A 122 20.89 -1.14 16.25
C GLN A 122 19.71 -2.07 16.12
N GLY A 123 19.43 -2.58 14.92
CA GLY A 123 18.31 -3.48 14.71
C GLY A 123 17.85 -3.57 13.25
N GLN A 124 16.73 -4.22 13.05
CA GLN A 124 16.10 -4.27 11.74
C GLN A 124 15.41 -2.95 11.45
N TYR A 125 15.73 -2.36 10.30
CA TYR A 125 15.01 -1.21 9.80
C TYR A 125 13.77 -1.69 9.06
N TYR A 126 12.61 -1.22 9.48
CA TYR A 126 11.33 -1.58 8.88
C TYR A 126 10.44 -0.35 8.67
N VAL A 127 9.52 -0.50 7.75
CA VAL A 127 8.46 0.47 7.49
C VAL A 127 7.12 -0.24 7.56
N ASN A 128 6.22 0.34 8.32
CA ASN A 128 4.80 0.00 8.32
C ASN A 128 4.04 1.10 7.60
N LEU A 129 3.14 0.72 6.73
CA LEU A 129 2.25 1.65 6.06
C LEU A 129 0.81 1.20 6.30
N PHE A 130 0.02 2.12 6.83
CA PHE A 130 -1.41 1.99 6.99
C PHE A 130 -2.10 2.85 5.93
N THR A 131 -2.96 2.23 5.10
CA THR A 131 -3.75 2.93 4.09
C THR A 131 -5.21 2.68 4.35
N TYR A 132 -5.97 3.74 4.54
CA TYR A 132 -7.39 3.65 4.89
C TYR A 132 -8.20 4.73 4.17
N GLY A 133 -9.43 4.38 3.81
CA GLY A 133 -10.26 5.31 3.06
C GLY A 133 -11.51 4.70 2.47
N ALA A 134 -11.99 5.34 1.41
CA ALA A 134 -13.16 4.92 0.66
C ALA A 134 -12.81 4.61 -0.79
N GLY A 135 -13.53 3.66 -1.37
CA GLY A 135 -13.39 3.26 -2.76
C GLY A 135 -14.71 3.23 -3.51
N LEU A 136 -14.61 3.52 -4.80
CA LEU A 136 -15.69 3.41 -5.77
C LEU A 136 -15.18 2.59 -6.95
N ASP A 137 -15.81 1.43 -7.19
CA ASP A 137 -15.48 0.56 -8.31
C ASP A 137 -16.67 0.44 -9.27
N THR A 138 -16.39 0.33 -10.55
CA THR A 138 -17.32 -0.14 -11.57
C THR A 138 -17.06 -1.63 -11.81
N LEU A 139 -18.14 -2.40 -11.91
CA LEU A 139 -18.14 -3.84 -12.07
C LEU A 139 -18.73 -4.18 -13.44
N TRP A 140 -17.99 -4.91 -14.25
CA TRP A 140 -18.36 -5.26 -15.61
C TRP A 140 -18.37 -6.79 -15.77
N ASN A 141 -19.56 -7.40 -15.80
CA ASN A 141 -19.71 -8.85 -15.95
C ASN A 141 -19.92 -9.20 -17.42
N PHE A 142 -18.96 -9.87 -18.08
CA PHE A 142 -19.15 -10.37 -19.44
C PHE A 142 -19.62 -11.83 -19.48
N VAL A 143 -19.45 -12.56 -18.41
CA VAL A 143 -20.12 -13.85 -18.18
C VAL A 143 -20.94 -13.70 -16.90
N ASN A 144 -22.24 -13.83 -17.01
CA ASN A 144 -23.16 -13.76 -15.89
C ASN A 144 -24.23 -14.86 -16.04
N LYS A 145 -23.81 -16.11 -15.80
CA LYS A 145 -24.63 -17.31 -15.83
C LYS A 145 -24.83 -17.81 -14.42
N GLU A 146 -25.85 -18.65 -14.21
CA GLU A 146 -26.19 -19.22 -12.90
C GLU A 146 -25.00 -19.88 -12.18
N ASN A 147 -24.09 -20.51 -12.93
CA ASN A 147 -22.96 -21.26 -12.38
C ASN A 147 -21.60 -20.57 -12.54
N MET A 148 -21.54 -19.42 -13.20
CA MET A 148 -20.27 -18.74 -13.46
C MET A 148 -20.48 -17.25 -13.72
N VAL A 149 -19.83 -16.44 -12.91
CA VAL A 149 -19.71 -15.00 -13.13
C VAL A 149 -18.25 -14.70 -13.36
N PHE A 150 -17.93 -13.99 -14.44
CA PHE A 150 -16.59 -13.49 -14.72
C PHE A 150 -16.67 -12.06 -15.21
N GLY A 151 -15.84 -11.21 -14.68
CA GLY A 151 -15.92 -9.78 -14.96
C GLY A 151 -14.64 -9.01 -14.67
N PHE A 152 -14.68 -7.72 -15.02
CA PHE A 152 -13.66 -6.74 -14.67
C PHE A 152 -14.10 -5.85 -13.53
N VAL A 153 -13.11 -5.31 -12.84
CA VAL A 153 -13.25 -4.26 -11.84
C VAL A 153 -12.33 -3.11 -12.23
N VAL A 154 -12.90 -1.92 -12.32
CA VAL A 154 -12.15 -0.68 -12.50
C VAL A 154 -12.64 0.31 -11.46
N GLY A 155 -11.74 0.89 -10.69
CA GLY A 155 -12.14 1.77 -9.61
C GLY A 155 -11.07 2.77 -9.19
N ILE A 156 -11.52 3.62 -8.27
CA ILE A 156 -10.68 4.63 -7.61
C ILE A 156 -10.81 4.50 -6.10
N GLN A 157 -9.76 4.86 -5.40
CA GLN A 157 -9.74 4.91 -3.94
C GLN A 157 -9.18 6.26 -3.49
N LEU A 158 -9.88 6.90 -2.56
CA LEU A 158 -9.44 8.09 -1.83
C LEU A 158 -9.00 7.63 -0.45
N ALA A 159 -7.76 7.86 -0.10
CA ALA A 159 -7.15 7.28 1.09
C ALA A 159 -6.27 8.26 1.86
N GLY A 160 -6.10 7.98 3.15
CA GLY A 160 -5.00 8.44 3.95
C GLY A 160 -3.93 7.35 4.03
N ASP A 161 -2.68 7.72 3.85
CA ASP A 161 -1.52 6.89 4.14
C ASP A 161 -0.88 7.37 5.44
N SER A 162 -0.55 6.43 6.34
CA SER A 162 0.20 6.71 7.57
C SER A 162 1.44 5.83 7.62
N TRP A 163 2.60 6.47 7.60
CA TRP A 163 3.92 5.85 7.56
C TRP A 163 4.53 5.78 8.96
N ALA A 164 4.89 4.60 9.41
CA ALA A 164 5.60 4.38 10.66
C ALA A 164 6.87 3.60 10.41
N THR A 165 8.01 4.21 10.67
CA THR A 165 9.33 3.57 10.53
C THR A 165 9.94 3.32 11.90
N SER A 166 10.89 2.39 11.99
CA SER A 166 11.63 2.12 13.22
C SER A 166 12.37 3.35 13.79
N ILE A 167 12.62 4.38 12.95
CA ILE A 167 13.33 5.62 13.31
C ILE A 167 12.41 6.86 13.28
N SER A 168 11.09 6.67 13.26
CA SER A 168 10.13 7.79 13.20
C SER A 168 10.26 8.76 14.37
N LYS A 169 10.56 8.26 15.56
CA LYS A 169 10.70 9.09 16.77
C LYS A 169 11.92 9.97 16.69
N GLU A 170 13.03 9.43 16.23
CA GLU A 170 14.31 10.14 16.06
C GLU A 170 14.18 11.25 15.03
N ILE A 171 13.59 10.95 13.86
CA ILE A 171 13.34 11.93 12.80
C ILE A 171 12.39 13.03 13.30
N ALA A 172 11.30 12.66 13.97
CA ALA A 172 10.35 13.62 14.51
C ALA A 172 10.98 14.55 15.57
N SER A 173 11.79 13.96 16.47
CA SER A 173 12.52 14.73 17.48
C SER A 173 13.52 15.71 16.84
N TYR A 174 14.28 15.26 15.86
CA TYR A 174 15.21 16.11 15.12
C TYR A 174 14.48 17.27 14.42
N ALA A 175 13.41 16.96 13.68
CA ALA A 175 12.64 17.96 12.96
C ALA A 175 12.03 19.03 13.87
N LYS A 176 11.67 18.65 15.12
CA LYS A 176 11.13 19.59 16.11
C LYS A 176 12.17 20.60 16.64
N HIS A 177 13.42 20.19 16.75
CA HIS A 177 14.47 21.00 17.38
C HIS A 177 15.34 21.78 16.36
N HIS A 178 15.21 21.49 15.05
CA HIS A 178 16.04 22.14 14.02
C HIS A 178 15.15 22.90 13.04
N SER A 179 15.35 24.23 12.98
CA SER A 179 14.66 25.12 12.06
C SER A 179 14.88 24.70 10.61
N GLY A 180 13.85 24.77 9.77
CA GLY A 180 13.91 24.33 8.37
C GLY A 180 13.78 22.82 8.16
N SER A 181 13.65 22.03 9.24
CA SER A 181 13.40 20.60 9.17
C SER A 181 11.90 20.28 9.32
N SER A 182 11.43 19.24 8.65
CA SER A 182 10.04 18.80 8.69
C SER A 182 9.94 17.28 8.64
N TYR A 183 8.94 16.73 9.32
CA TYR A 183 8.56 15.33 9.27
C TYR A 183 7.05 15.22 9.13
N SER A 184 6.58 14.51 8.13
CA SER A 184 5.16 14.30 7.85
C SER A 184 4.89 12.81 7.66
N PRO A 185 4.43 12.09 8.71
CA PRO A 185 4.16 10.66 8.61
C PRO A 185 2.86 10.32 7.87
N ALA A 186 2.00 11.28 7.63
CA ALA A 186 0.70 11.06 7.03
C ALA A 186 0.48 11.93 5.79
N ASN A 187 -0.19 11.36 4.80
CA ASN A 187 -0.55 12.07 3.59
C ASN A 187 -1.85 11.53 2.97
N PHE A 188 -2.43 12.33 2.10
CA PHE A 188 -3.51 11.90 1.22
C PHE A 188 -2.97 11.07 0.06
N GLN A 189 -3.73 10.04 -0.36
CA GLN A 189 -3.39 9.19 -1.48
C GLN A 189 -4.60 8.98 -2.39
N PHE A 190 -4.37 9.04 -3.69
CA PHE A 190 -5.31 8.65 -4.72
C PHE A 190 -4.78 7.39 -5.41
N LEU A 191 -5.64 6.35 -5.51
CA LEU A 191 -5.26 5.08 -6.11
C LEU A 191 -6.23 4.70 -7.24
N TRP A 192 -5.68 4.25 -8.35
CA TRP A 192 -6.42 3.49 -9.34
C TRP A 192 -6.44 2.02 -8.95
N LYS A 193 -7.55 1.35 -9.22
CA LYS A 193 -7.72 -0.08 -9.03
C LYS A 193 -8.22 -0.73 -10.30
N PHE A 194 -7.56 -1.80 -10.73
CA PHE A 194 -7.93 -2.61 -11.88
C PHE A 194 -7.89 -4.07 -11.47
N GLY A 195 -8.80 -4.88 -11.98
CA GLY A 195 -8.80 -6.29 -11.64
C GLY A 195 -9.78 -7.13 -12.45
N ILE A 196 -9.64 -8.43 -12.29
CA ILE A 196 -10.59 -9.44 -12.75
C ILE A 196 -11.27 -10.06 -11.53
N ARG A 197 -12.50 -10.48 -11.71
CA ARG A 197 -13.32 -11.04 -10.65
C ARG A 197 -14.09 -12.25 -11.12
N THR A 198 -14.30 -13.19 -10.21
CA THR A 198 -15.13 -14.36 -10.44
C THR A 198 -15.91 -14.72 -9.18
N HIS A 199 -17.10 -15.29 -9.35
CA HIS A 199 -17.79 -15.95 -8.25
C HIS A 199 -17.33 -17.39 -8.13
N ILE A 200 -16.99 -17.79 -6.89
CA ILE A 200 -16.66 -19.18 -6.56
C ILE A 200 -17.91 -19.91 -6.08
N ALA A 201 -18.85 -19.18 -5.46
CA ALA A 201 -20.13 -19.70 -4.98
C ALA A 201 -21.13 -18.54 -4.88
N LYS A 202 -22.39 -18.84 -4.61
CA LYS A 202 -23.52 -17.87 -4.58
C LYS A 202 -23.24 -16.58 -3.80
N HIS A 203 -22.43 -16.66 -2.74
CA HIS A 203 -22.13 -15.55 -1.85
C HIS A 203 -20.63 -15.21 -1.74
N ASN A 204 -19.79 -15.85 -2.56
CA ASN A 204 -18.36 -15.74 -2.42
C ASN A 204 -17.72 -15.37 -3.76
N SER A 205 -16.88 -14.33 -3.74
CA SER A 205 -16.15 -13.84 -4.91
C SER A 205 -14.67 -13.87 -4.66
N LEU A 206 -13.90 -14.12 -5.70
CA LEU A 206 -12.44 -13.95 -5.74
C LEU A 206 -12.10 -12.86 -6.73
N GLU A 207 -11.20 -11.99 -6.35
CA GLU A 207 -10.69 -10.91 -7.21
C GLU A 207 -9.17 -10.93 -7.24
N LEU A 208 -8.61 -10.78 -8.44
CA LEU A 208 -7.19 -10.51 -8.65
C LEU A 208 -7.06 -9.12 -9.23
N GLY A 209 -6.25 -8.27 -8.64
CA GLY A 209 -6.16 -6.89 -9.06
C GLY A 209 -4.81 -6.24 -8.81
N ILE A 210 -4.71 -5.03 -9.32
CA ILE A 210 -3.58 -4.14 -9.11
C ILE A 210 -4.11 -2.78 -8.62
N LYS A 211 -3.46 -2.24 -7.59
CA LYS A 211 -3.64 -0.87 -7.13
C LYS A 211 -2.44 -0.04 -7.58
N VAL A 212 -2.70 1.13 -8.13
CA VAL A 212 -1.66 2.06 -8.60
C VAL A 212 -1.84 3.39 -7.88
N PRO A 213 -1.07 3.65 -6.82
CA PRO A 213 -1.03 4.94 -6.14
C PRO A 213 -0.42 6.01 -7.03
N THR A 214 -0.91 7.24 -6.96
CA THR A 214 -0.49 8.31 -7.87
C THR A 214 0.35 9.39 -7.21
N ILE A 215 0.25 9.55 -5.88
CA ILE A 215 0.85 10.68 -5.17
C ILE A 215 2.16 10.24 -4.50
N THR A 216 3.22 11.00 -4.76
CA THR A 216 4.49 10.88 -4.06
C THR A 216 4.43 11.72 -2.80
N HIS A 217 4.87 11.16 -1.68
CA HIS A 217 4.86 11.80 -0.39
C HIS A 217 6.27 12.12 0.09
N ARG A 218 6.47 13.36 0.58
CA ARG A 218 7.70 13.75 1.29
C ARG A 218 7.57 13.35 2.75
N LEU A 219 8.27 12.27 3.12
CA LEU A 219 8.24 11.75 4.48
C LEU A 219 8.98 12.66 5.45
N PHE A 220 10.17 13.15 5.03
CA PHE A 220 10.92 14.14 5.81
C PHE A 220 11.80 15.02 4.93
N SER A 221 12.13 16.19 5.48
CA SER A 221 13.14 17.11 4.98
C SER A 221 13.92 17.60 6.20
N ILE A 222 15.20 17.29 6.26
CA ILE A 222 16.08 17.63 7.38
C ILE A 222 17.14 18.60 6.89
N THR A 223 17.21 19.77 7.51
CA THR A 223 18.20 20.81 7.20
C THR A 223 19.14 20.97 8.38
N ASN A 224 20.46 20.99 8.11
CA ASN A 224 21.45 21.26 9.13
C ASN A 224 21.75 22.76 9.23
N GLU A 225 22.57 23.16 10.23
CA GLU A 225 22.99 24.53 10.48
C GLU A 225 23.78 25.17 9.31
N LYS A 226 24.39 24.37 8.45
CA LYS A 226 25.13 24.82 7.25
C LYS A 226 24.25 24.88 6.00
N GLY A 227 22.92 24.75 6.11
CA GLY A 227 22.01 24.83 4.98
C GLY A 227 21.92 23.58 4.09
N TYR A 228 22.63 22.49 4.42
CA TYR A 228 22.45 21.22 3.69
C TYR A 228 21.13 20.57 4.05
N THR A 229 20.38 20.15 3.04
CA THR A 229 19.07 19.55 3.23
C THR A 229 19.04 18.10 2.70
N LEU A 230 18.58 17.18 3.51
CA LEU A 230 18.28 15.81 3.13
C LEU A 230 16.76 15.62 3.03
N GLN A 231 16.29 15.16 1.90
CA GLN A 231 14.88 14.89 1.65
C GLN A 231 14.65 13.42 1.35
N ALA A 232 13.60 12.85 1.91
CA ALA A 232 13.16 11.52 1.60
C ALA A 232 11.71 11.55 1.08
N ASP A 233 11.57 11.19 -0.18
CA ASP A 233 10.28 11.05 -0.84
C ASP A 233 9.94 9.56 -0.98
N VAL A 234 8.72 9.18 -0.62
CA VAL A 234 8.24 7.80 -0.67
C VAL A 234 6.98 7.70 -1.51
N ARG A 235 6.82 6.58 -2.23
CA ARG A 235 5.62 6.29 -3.01
C ARG A 235 5.46 4.78 -3.15
N ARG A 236 4.27 4.25 -2.97
CA ARG A 236 3.97 2.92 -3.51
C ARG A 236 3.91 3.01 -5.03
N VAL A 237 4.61 2.14 -5.73
CA VAL A 237 4.60 2.10 -7.19
C VAL A 237 3.36 1.37 -7.68
N TYR A 238 3.16 0.18 -7.14
CA TYR A 238 1.97 -0.65 -7.38
C TYR A 238 1.80 -1.66 -6.24
N ALA A 239 0.61 -2.23 -6.14
CA ALA A 239 0.31 -3.38 -5.30
C ALA A 239 -0.55 -4.37 -6.07
N PHE A 240 -0.06 -5.58 -6.30
CA PHE A 240 -0.89 -6.71 -6.71
C PHE A 240 -1.67 -7.20 -5.49
N GLN A 241 -2.95 -7.49 -5.67
CA GLN A 241 -3.81 -7.99 -4.61
C GLN A 241 -4.60 -9.21 -5.05
N ILE A 242 -4.81 -10.12 -4.11
CA ILE A 242 -5.82 -11.15 -4.17
C ILE A 242 -6.84 -10.86 -3.07
N SER A 243 -8.13 -10.84 -3.43
CA SER A 243 -9.19 -10.50 -2.48
C SER A 243 -10.26 -11.57 -2.51
N TYR A 244 -10.71 -11.95 -1.32
CA TYR A 244 -11.88 -12.77 -1.11
C TYR A 244 -13.00 -11.91 -0.53
N LEU A 245 -14.19 -11.98 -1.15
CA LEU A 245 -15.36 -11.22 -0.71
C LEU A 245 -16.51 -12.18 -0.43
N ARG A 246 -17.24 -11.90 0.64
CA ARG A 246 -18.47 -12.57 1.01
C ARG A 246 -19.62 -11.59 0.99
N ASP A 247 -20.68 -11.97 0.26
CA ASP A 247 -21.93 -11.23 0.11
C ASP A 247 -22.99 -11.72 1.12
N PHE A 248 -23.82 -10.77 1.58
CA PHE A 248 -24.88 -11.03 2.56
C PHE A 248 -26.25 -10.68 2.03
#